data_7fa0a674f62577b54eef34e27de1c271
#
_entry.id   7fa0a674f62577b54eef34e27de1c271
#
_cell.length_a   1.000
_cell.length_b   1.000
_cell.length_c   1.000
_cell.angle_alpha   90.00
_cell.angle_beta   90.00
_cell.angle_gamma   90.00
#
_symmetry.space_group_name_H-M   'P 1'
#
loop_
_entity.id
_entity.type
_entity.pdbx_description
1 polymer ?
#
loop_
_entity_poly.entity_id
_entity_poly.type
_entity_poly.pdbx_seq_one_letter_code
_entity_poly.pdbx_strand_id
1 'polypeptide(L)'
;FNTVSKYRRADCICLSERELRLEARNSCKDLKLIVAETAQRLSCQRMVITRGRDGCLCYHAQQGFFTVPAFTRRIVDRIGAGDALLAASALCAARDTPMEVIGFLGNVVGAQAVETVGNRNVVTREVLLERIDSLWSYEGWSDVP
;
A
#
# COMPACT_ATOMS: atom_id res chain seq x y z
N PHE A 1 2.04 7.54 -19.10
CA PHE A 1 1.60 6.27 -19.72
C PHE A 1 1.72 5.17 -18.68
N ASN A 2 0.61 4.48 -18.40
CA ASN A 2 0.63 3.34 -17.51
C ASN A 2 1.25 2.14 -18.24
N THR A 3 2.30 1.56 -17.66
CA THR A 3 3.06 0.45 -18.26
C THR A 3 3.08 -0.79 -17.37
N VAL A 4 2.10 -0.93 -16.48
CA VAL A 4 1.99 -2.05 -15.53
C VAL A 4 2.03 -3.40 -16.24
N SER A 5 1.45 -3.48 -17.43
CA SER A 5 1.46 -4.70 -18.28
C SER A 5 2.85 -5.22 -18.64
N LYS A 6 3.91 -4.41 -18.46
CA LYS A 6 5.30 -4.83 -18.67
C LYS A 6 5.86 -5.65 -17.51
N TYR A 7 5.27 -5.53 -16.31
CA TYR A 7 5.78 -6.19 -15.11
C TYR A 7 5.07 -7.53 -14.86
N ARG A 8 5.27 -8.46 -15.78
CA ARG A 8 4.76 -9.82 -15.63
C ARG A 8 5.61 -10.61 -14.63
N ARG A 9 4.97 -11.45 -13.82
CA ARG A 9 5.61 -12.31 -12.81
C ARG A 9 6.35 -11.50 -11.72
N ALA A 10 5.94 -10.27 -11.47
CA ALA A 10 6.43 -9.55 -10.31
C ALA A 10 5.92 -10.21 -9.02
N ASP A 11 6.76 -10.29 -8.00
CA ASP A 11 6.39 -10.87 -6.70
C ASP A 11 5.37 -10.00 -5.96
N CYS A 12 5.50 -8.69 -6.11
CA CYS A 12 4.59 -7.71 -5.56
C CYS A 12 4.47 -6.50 -6.48
N ILE A 13 3.25 -6.02 -6.70
CA ILE A 13 2.96 -4.81 -7.47
C ILE A 13 2.27 -3.79 -6.56
N CYS A 14 2.84 -2.58 -6.48
CA CYS A 14 2.24 -1.45 -5.79
C CYS A 14 1.77 -0.41 -6.81
N LEU A 15 0.50 -0.02 -6.73
CA LEU A 15 -0.15 0.94 -7.62
C LEU A 15 -1.13 1.82 -6.84
N SER A 16 -1.40 3.02 -7.35
CA SER A 16 -2.60 3.74 -6.94
C SER A 16 -3.86 3.16 -7.60
N GLU A 17 -5.01 3.30 -6.95
CA GLU A 17 -6.31 2.93 -7.53
C GLU A 17 -6.52 3.58 -8.89
N ARG A 18 -6.10 4.86 -9.04
CA ARG A 18 -6.18 5.58 -10.31
C ARG A 18 -5.37 4.91 -11.43
N GLU A 19 -4.13 4.52 -11.14
CA GLU A 19 -3.26 3.84 -12.11
C GLU A 19 -3.82 2.47 -12.49
N LEU A 20 -4.32 1.73 -11.52
CA LEU A 20 -4.94 0.43 -11.76
C LEU A 20 -6.20 0.56 -12.65
N ARG A 21 -7.06 1.55 -12.38
CA ARG A 21 -8.25 1.80 -13.21
C ARG A 21 -7.90 2.24 -14.63
N LEU A 22 -6.83 3.03 -14.80
CA LEU A 22 -6.30 3.39 -16.10
C LEU A 22 -5.79 2.17 -16.87
N GLU A 23 -5.05 1.29 -16.20
CA GLU A 23 -4.56 0.04 -16.78
C GLU A 23 -5.71 -0.88 -17.22
N ALA A 24 -6.74 -1.00 -16.40
CA ALA A 24 -7.92 -1.81 -16.67
C ALA A 24 -8.85 -1.17 -17.71
N ARG A 25 -8.64 0.10 -18.06
CA ARG A 25 -9.54 0.92 -18.91
C ARG A 25 -10.97 0.88 -18.43
N ASN A 26 -11.18 0.81 -17.13
CA ASN A 26 -12.49 0.71 -16.51
C ASN A 26 -12.56 1.51 -15.21
N SER A 27 -13.36 2.57 -15.21
CA SER A 27 -13.51 3.47 -14.07
C SER A 27 -14.62 3.05 -13.10
N CYS A 28 -15.58 2.23 -13.55
CA CYS A 28 -16.82 1.94 -12.81
C CYS A 28 -16.88 0.55 -12.20
N LYS A 29 -15.99 -0.37 -12.63
CA LYS A 29 -15.98 -1.74 -12.12
C LYS A 29 -15.56 -1.80 -10.67
N ASP A 30 -16.05 -2.80 -9.95
CA ASP A 30 -15.60 -3.09 -8.58
C ASP A 30 -14.08 -3.22 -8.51
N LEU A 31 -13.48 -2.56 -7.50
CA LEU A 31 -12.02 -2.48 -7.38
C LEU A 31 -11.40 -3.86 -7.14
N LYS A 32 -12.03 -4.71 -6.32
CA LYS A 32 -11.51 -6.06 -6.02
C LYS A 32 -11.50 -6.93 -7.28
N LEU A 33 -12.50 -6.80 -8.14
CA LEU A 33 -12.54 -7.51 -9.42
C LEU A 33 -11.40 -7.05 -10.33
N ILE A 34 -11.16 -5.74 -10.44
CA ILE A 34 -10.05 -5.20 -11.25
C ILE A 34 -8.70 -5.70 -10.73
N VAL A 35 -8.50 -5.71 -9.41
CA VAL A 35 -7.27 -6.20 -8.78
C VAL A 35 -7.05 -7.66 -9.11
N ALA A 36 -8.05 -8.53 -8.88
CA ALA A 36 -7.93 -9.97 -9.11
C ALA A 36 -7.64 -10.29 -10.58
N GLU A 37 -8.36 -9.67 -11.52
CA GLU A 37 -8.13 -9.86 -12.96
C GLU A 37 -6.74 -9.38 -13.39
N THR A 38 -6.29 -8.23 -12.84
CA THR A 38 -4.96 -7.68 -13.14
C THR A 38 -3.87 -8.59 -12.58
N ALA A 39 -4.01 -9.05 -11.34
CA ALA A 39 -3.08 -9.99 -10.71
C ALA A 39 -2.97 -11.29 -11.52
N GLN A 40 -4.10 -11.86 -11.92
CA GLN A 40 -4.13 -13.07 -12.77
C GLN A 40 -3.46 -12.84 -14.11
N ARG A 41 -3.80 -11.75 -14.82
CA ARG A 41 -3.23 -11.39 -16.13
C ARG A 41 -1.71 -11.18 -16.08
N LEU A 42 -1.21 -10.63 -14.98
CA LEU A 42 0.22 -10.38 -14.79
C LEU A 42 0.96 -11.55 -14.14
N SER A 43 0.24 -12.58 -13.69
CA SER A 43 0.79 -13.69 -12.88
C SER A 43 1.50 -13.18 -11.64
N CYS A 44 0.89 -12.19 -10.97
CA CYS A 44 1.40 -11.55 -9.76
C CYS A 44 0.67 -12.09 -8.54
N GLN A 45 1.42 -12.50 -7.52
CA GLN A 45 0.85 -13.10 -6.31
C GLN A 45 0.33 -12.05 -5.33
N ARG A 46 0.95 -10.88 -5.27
CA ARG A 46 0.70 -9.84 -4.27
C ARG A 46 0.48 -8.48 -4.93
N MET A 47 -0.57 -7.78 -4.51
CA MET A 47 -0.79 -6.39 -4.96
C MET A 47 -1.14 -5.50 -3.77
N VAL A 48 -0.57 -4.29 -3.74
CA VAL A 48 -0.93 -3.22 -2.81
C VAL A 48 -1.48 -2.05 -3.62
N ILE A 49 -2.74 -1.72 -3.40
CA ILE A 49 -3.43 -0.64 -4.11
C ILE A 49 -3.66 0.51 -3.15
N THR A 50 -2.94 1.62 -3.35
CA THR A 50 -3.11 2.81 -2.53
C THR A 50 -4.36 3.58 -2.92
N ARG A 51 -5.12 4.07 -1.92
CA ARG A 51 -6.41 4.74 -2.08
C ARG A 51 -6.45 6.10 -1.39
N GLY A 52 -5.28 6.67 -1.17
CA GLY A 52 -5.14 7.98 -0.52
C GLY A 52 -5.70 7.98 0.91
N ARG A 53 -6.78 8.72 1.15
CA ARG A 53 -7.41 8.83 2.48
C ARG A 53 -8.09 7.53 2.95
N ASP A 54 -8.40 6.64 2.03
CA ASP A 54 -9.02 5.34 2.32
C ASP A 54 -7.97 4.24 2.60
N GLY A 55 -6.70 4.62 2.75
CA GLY A 55 -5.61 3.70 3.05
C GLY A 55 -5.18 2.86 1.86
N CYS A 56 -5.12 1.54 2.01
CA CYS A 56 -4.80 0.64 0.91
C CYS A 56 -5.65 -0.63 0.93
N LEU A 57 -5.83 -1.19 -0.27
CA LEU A 57 -6.38 -2.51 -0.51
C LEU A 57 -5.22 -3.44 -0.88
N CYS A 58 -5.00 -4.46 -0.07
CA CYS A 58 -3.99 -5.48 -0.29
C CYS A 58 -4.65 -6.74 -0.84
N TYR A 59 -3.95 -7.43 -1.72
CA TYR A 59 -4.41 -8.67 -2.34
C TYR A 59 -3.31 -9.72 -2.33
N HIS A 60 -3.67 -10.94 -1.96
CA HIS A 60 -2.85 -12.12 -2.14
C HIS A 60 -3.65 -13.20 -2.86
N ALA A 61 -3.05 -13.82 -3.89
CA ALA A 61 -3.76 -14.76 -4.76
C ALA A 61 -4.41 -15.94 -4.03
N GLN A 62 -3.82 -16.39 -2.91
CA GLN A 62 -4.32 -17.51 -2.11
C GLN A 62 -5.14 -17.06 -0.89
N GLN A 63 -4.89 -15.87 -0.35
CA GLN A 63 -5.48 -15.39 0.91
C GLN A 63 -6.62 -14.39 0.71
N GLY A 64 -6.75 -13.84 -0.50
CA GLY A 64 -7.79 -12.86 -0.82
C GLY A 64 -7.40 -11.42 -0.52
N PHE A 65 -8.36 -10.64 0.01
CA PHE A 65 -8.25 -9.20 0.16
C PHE A 65 -8.19 -8.76 1.62
N PHE A 66 -7.31 -7.78 1.89
CA PHE A 66 -7.15 -7.13 3.19
C PHE A 66 -7.23 -5.62 2.98
N THR A 67 -7.90 -4.92 3.88
CA THR A 67 -7.98 -3.46 3.85
C THR A 67 -7.22 -2.90 5.04
N VAL A 68 -6.33 -1.95 4.80
CA VAL A 68 -5.59 -1.23 5.84
C VAL A 68 -5.99 0.23 5.77
N PRO A 69 -6.46 0.84 6.88
CA PRO A 69 -6.86 2.24 6.91
C PRO A 69 -5.66 3.18 6.74
N ALA A 70 -5.91 4.43 6.36
CA ALA A 70 -4.88 5.45 6.35
C ALA A 70 -4.49 5.87 7.77
N PHE A 71 -3.20 5.98 8.05
CA PHE A 71 -2.66 6.32 9.37
C PHE A 71 -2.33 7.81 9.54
N THR A 72 -2.64 8.65 8.55
CA THR A 72 -2.51 10.09 8.69
C THR A 72 -3.72 10.82 8.12
N ARG A 73 -4.08 11.93 8.76
CA ARG A 73 -5.05 12.90 8.24
C ARG A 73 -4.36 14.17 7.71
N ARG A 74 -3.08 14.34 8.03
CA ARG A 74 -2.29 15.51 7.66
C ARG A 74 -1.47 15.19 6.42
N ILE A 75 -1.90 15.70 5.28
CA ILE A 75 -1.19 15.57 4.01
C ILE A 75 -0.55 16.92 3.68
N VAL A 76 0.77 16.96 3.69
CA VAL A 76 1.57 18.13 3.34
C VAL A 76 2.04 18.02 1.89
N ASP A 77 2.61 16.87 1.54
CA ASP A 77 3.07 16.59 0.17
C ASP A 77 2.78 15.13 -0.17
N ARG A 78 2.31 14.87 -1.38
CA ARG A 78 2.01 13.51 -1.85
C ARG A 78 3.15 12.90 -2.67
N ILE A 79 4.14 13.70 -3.01
CA ILE A 79 5.27 13.25 -3.83
C ILE A 79 6.12 12.28 -3.01
N GLY A 80 6.44 11.13 -3.60
CA GLY A 80 7.29 10.12 -2.98
C GLY A 80 6.60 9.16 -2.00
N ALA A 81 5.35 9.40 -1.60
CA ALA A 81 4.64 8.48 -0.70
C ALA A 81 4.46 7.08 -1.29
N GLY A 82 4.17 7.00 -2.59
CA GLY A 82 4.09 5.73 -3.31
C GLY A 82 5.42 4.99 -3.38
N ASP A 83 6.52 5.72 -3.60
CA ASP A 83 7.87 5.15 -3.62
C ASP A 83 8.29 4.65 -2.24
N ALA A 84 7.98 5.39 -1.19
CA ALA A 84 8.24 5.01 0.20
C ALA A 84 7.45 3.74 0.59
N LEU A 85 6.16 3.69 0.23
CA LEU A 85 5.31 2.51 0.42
C LEU A 85 5.88 1.31 -0.38
N LEU A 86 6.25 1.50 -1.64
CA LEU A 86 6.84 0.45 -2.48
C LEU A 86 8.12 -0.10 -1.85
N ALA A 87 9.03 0.77 -1.40
CA ALA A 87 10.28 0.35 -0.78
C ALA A 87 10.05 -0.53 0.47
N ALA A 88 9.16 -0.12 1.36
CA ALA A 88 8.79 -0.91 2.54
C ALA A 88 8.11 -2.24 2.16
N SER A 89 7.15 -2.19 1.23
CA SER A 89 6.42 -3.37 0.78
C SER A 89 7.32 -4.40 0.09
N ALA A 90 8.28 -3.94 -0.71
CA ALA A 90 9.23 -4.81 -1.41
C ALA A 90 10.15 -5.57 -0.43
N LEU A 91 10.65 -4.89 0.62
CA LEU A 91 11.47 -5.51 1.65
C LEU A 91 10.69 -6.61 2.43
N CYS A 92 9.44 -6.32 2.74
CA CYS A 92 8.56 -7.27 3.42
C CYS A 92 8.21 -8.45 2.49
N ALA A 93 7.86 -8.19 1.24
CA ALA A 93 7.55 -9.24 0.26
C ALA A 93 8.72 -10.18 0.01
N ALA A 94 9.95 -9.66 -0.03
CA ALA A 94 11.18 -10.46 -0.17
C ALA A 94 11.46 -11.39 1.01
N ARG A 95 10.76 -11.20 2.15
CA ARG A 95 10.82 -12.03 3.36
C ARG A 95 9.59 -12.89 3.55
N ASP A 96 8.74 -13.02 2.53
CA ASP A 96 7.45 -13.73 2.60
C ASP A 96 6.57 -13.30 3.78
N THR A 97 6.65 -12.02 4.15
CA THR A 97 5.84 -11.44 5.22
C THR A 97 4.36 -11.52 4.87
N PRO A 98 3.46 -11.79 5.84
CA PRO A 98 2.01 -11.78 5.62
C PRO A 98 1.52 -10.48 4.97
N MET A 99 0.50 -10.58 4.13
CA MET A 99 0.03 -9.46 3.31
C MET A 99 -0.52 -8.30 4.14
N GLU A 100 -1.12 -8.58 5.30
CA GLU A 100 -1.60 -7.59 6.26
C GLU A 100 -0.46 -6.74 6.81
N VAL A 101 0.67 -7.38 7.13
CA VAL A 101 1.87 -6.71 7.63
C VAL A 101 2.52 -5.87 6.54
N ILE A 102 2.56 -6.38 5.30
CA ILE A 102 3.04 -5.61 4.13
C ILE A 102 2.20 -4.34 3.97
N GLY A 103 0.87 -4.47 3.98
CA GLY A 103 -0.04 -3.35 3.87
C GLY A 103 0.08 -2.36 5.03
N PHE A 104 0.17 -2.87 6.26
CA PHE A 104 0.34 -2.06 7.46
C PHE A 104 1.63 -1.23 7.40
N LEU A 105 2.79 -1.88 7.25
CA LEU A 105 4.10 -1.20 7.22
C LEU A 105 4.21 -0.24 6.04
N GLY A 106 3.77 -0.66 4.85
CA GLY A 106 3.74 0.21 3.67
C GLY A 106 2.91 1.47 3.90
N ASN A 107 1.75 1.33 4.56
CA ASN A 107 0.86 2.46 4.86
C ASN A 107 1.42 3.39 5.95
N VAL A 108 2.09 2.84 6.97
CA VAL A 108 2.78 3.64 8.01
C VAL A 108 3.90 4.47 7.39
N VAL A 109 4.74 3.86 6.54
CA VAL A 109 5.83 4.54 5.85
C VAL A 109 5.30 5.57 4.85
N GLY A 110 4.27 5.23 4.09
CA GLY A 110 3.61 6.15 3.16
C GLY A 110 2.96 7.34 3.88
N ALA A 111 2.33 7.10 5.04
CA ALA A 111 1.77 8.16 5.88
C ALA A 111 2.83 9.14 6.37
N GLN A 112 4.00 8.64 6.77
CA GLN A 112 5.13 9.47 7.21
C GLN A 112 5.70 10.30 6.06
N ALA A 113 5.79 9.74 4.86
CA ALA A 113 6.28 10.44 3.68
C ALA A 113 5.39 11.63 3.30
N VAL A 114 4.05 11.52 3.41
CA VAL A 114 3.13 12.62 3.08
C VAL A 114 3.09 13.74 4.12
N GLU A 115 3.61 13.53 5.32
CA GLU A 115 3.66 14.54 6.39
C GLU A 115 4.84 15.51 6.22
N THR A 116 5.77 15.24 5.29
CA THR A 116 6.97 16.05 5.05
C THR A 116 7.05 16.54 3.60
N VAL A 117 7.62 17.74 3.41
CA VAL A 117 7.80 18.30 2.06
C VAL A 117 9.03 17.69 1.39
N GLY A 118 8.86 17.18 0.18
CA GLY A 118 9.94 16.86 -0.74
C GLY A 118 10.85 15.70 -0.30
N ASN A 119 10.32 14.68 0.39
CA ASN A 119 11.10 13.50 0.84
C ASN A 119 12.38 13.84 1.65
N ARG A 120 12.40 14.96 2.36
CA ARG A 120 13.57 15.42 3.10
C ARG A 120 13.91 14.58 4.33
N ASN A 121 12.92 13.86 4.87
CA ASN A 121 13.12 13.03 6.04
C ASN A 121 13.20 11.56 5.61
N VAL A 122 14.35 10.96 5.86
CA VAL A 122 14.54 9.52 5.71
C VAL A 122 13.73 8.81 6.79
N VAL A 123 12.94 7.82 6.40
CA VAL A 123 12.27 6.95 7.35
C VAL A 123 13.32 6.02 7.94
N THR A 124 13.79 6.34 9.16
CA THR A 124 14.70 5.45 9.88
C THR A 124 13.92 4.38 10.64
N ARG A 125 14.63 3.34 11.08
CA ARG A 125 14.03 2.27 11.88
C ARG A 125 13.45 2.80 13.19
N GLU A 126 14.14 3.71 13.85
CA GLU A 126 13.75 4.32 15.12
C GLU A 126 12.43 5.08 14.96
N VAL A 127 12.35 5.96 13.97
CA VAL A 127 11.15 6.75 13.67
C VAL A 127 9.97 5.85 13.27
N LEU A 128 10.24 4.77 12.55
CA LEU A 128 9.21 3.79 12.19
C LEU A 128 8.66 3.07 13.44
N LEU A 129 9.54 2.63 14.36
CA LEU A 129 9.14 1.98 15.59
C LEU A 129 8.33 2.91 16.50
N GLU A 130 8.77 4.14 16.70
CA GLU A 130 8.03 5.16 17.46
C GLU A 130 6.63 5.39 16.89
N ARG A 131 6.51 5.41 15.57
CA ARG A 131 5.20 5.57 14.90
C ARG A 131 4.30 4.36 15.13
N ILE A 132 4.84 3.15 15.02
CA ILE A 132 4.11 1.91 15.28
C ILE A 132 3.64 1.87 16.75
N ASP A 133 4.51 2.18 17.70
CA ASP A 133 4.17 2.23 19.12
C ASP A 133 3.08 3.27 19.40
N SER A 134 3.16 4.44 18.78
CA SER A 134 2.12 5.48 18.88
C SER A 134 0.77 5.02 18.34
N LEU A 135 0.75 4.27 17.23
CA LEU A 135 -0.48 3.70 16.70
C LEU A 135 -1.04 2.60 17.60
N TRP A 136 -0.18 1.81 18.23
CA TRP A 136 -0.57 0.69 19.12
C TRP A 136 -1.09 1.19 20.47
N SER A 137 -0.56 2.30 20.96
CA SER A 137 -0.95 2.93 22.21
C SER A 137 -2.22 3.80 22.10
N TYR A 138 -2.79 3.92 20.90
CA TYR A 138 -4.02 4.68 20.69
C TYR A 138 -5.21 3.88 21.20
N GLU A 139 -5.83 4.35 22.32
CA GLU A 139 -6.93 3.68 23.03
C GLU A 139 -8.19 3.41 22.17
N GLY A 140 -8.29 3.98 20.96
CA GLY A 140 -9.40 3.77 20.04
C GLY A 140 -9.43 2.39 19.36
N TRP A 141 -8.46 1.50 19.61
CA TRP A 141 -8.46 0.15 19.06
C TRP A 141 -9.17 -0.88 19.94
N SER A 142 -9.52 -0.51 21.17
CA SER A 142 -10.26 -1.38 22.11
C SER A 142 -11.71 -1.68 21.69
N ASP A 143 -12.24 -0.92 20.74
CA ASP A 143 -13.65 -1.00 20.32
C ASP A 143 -13.84 -1.61 18.90
N VAL A 144 -12.81 -2.24 18.35
CA VAL A 144 -12.94 -2.98 17.08
C VAL A 144 -13.33 -4.42 17.40
N PRO A 145 -14.54 -4.86 17.02
CA PRO A 145 -15.01 -6.22 17.25
C PRO A 145 -14.23 -7.25 16.45
#